data_d1bd464e5fb5b30b59c000eb729479f4
#
_entry.id   d1bd464e5fb5b30b59c000eb729479f4
#
_cell.length_a   1.000
_cell.length_b   1.000
_cell.length_c   1.000
_cell.angle_alpha   90.00
_cell.angle_beta   90.00
_cell.angle_gamma   90.00
#
_symmetry.space_group_name_H-M   'P 1'
#
loop_
_entity.id
_entity.type
_entity.pdbx_description
1 polymer ?
#
loop_
_entity_poly.entity_id
_entity_poly.type
_entity_poly.pdbx_seq_one_letter_code
_entity_poly.pdbx_strand_id
1 'polypeptide(L)'
;MTDMLFGDAAKFTERDMLDALHARYSQLTQGTIRRYVCAEHVRAACGFAGWSSISDAPSGARTMRTADFLAQDTWESQGLHLHGHEVKVSRSDWLTEIADPSKASAIKRYCDRWWLVVPDRTIVRDDLPDDWGLLAFGRDGKLRVYHSAPQLDPEPMPATFRASLMRAVAKTSAKGVAA
;
A
#
# COMPACT_ATOMS: atom_id res chain seq x y z
N MET A 1 25.30 37.45 11.97
CA MET A 1 23.94 37.91 12.01
C MET A 1 23.32 37.59 10.67
N THR A 2 22.80 36.41 10.47
CA THR A 2 21.90 36.12 9.36
C THR A 2 21.19 34.85 9.74
N ASP A 3 20.00 35.00 10.25
CA ASP A 3 19.03 33.96 10.51
C ASP A 3 18.59 33.41 9.13
N MET A 4 19.25 32.34 8.67
CA MET A 4 18.77 31.64 7.48
C MET A 4 17.55 30.83 7.86
N LEU A 5 16.41 31.35 7.46
CA LEU A 5 15.12 30.74 7.32
C LEU A 5 15.28 29.26 6.93
N PHE A 6 15.02 28.37 7.89
CA PHE A 6 14.70 26.99 7.56
C PHE A 6 13.37 27.03 6.82
N GLY A 7 13.46 26.96 5.48
CA GLY A 7 12.29 26.81 4.63
C GLY A 7 11.49 25.60 5.12
N ASP A 8 10.19 25.82 5.25
CA ASP A 8 9.20 24.79 5.60
C ASP A 8 9.40 23.62 4.64
N ALA A 9 9.98 22.53 5.12
CA ALA A 9 10.20 21.35 4.30
C ALA A 9 8.83 20.88 3.83
N ALA A 10 8.57 20.90 2.52
CA ALA A 10 7.29 20.56 1.93
C ALA A 10 6.80 19.24 2.54
N LYS A 11 5.68 19.31 3.24
CA LYS A 11 5.11 18.17 3.94
C LYS A 11 4.54 17.20 2.91
N PHE A 12 5.13 16.03 2.79
CA PHE A 12 4.61 14.98 1.92
C PHE A 12 3.19 14.58 2.31
N THR A 13 2.37 14.35 1.31
CA THR A 13 1.00 13.83 1.43
C THR A 13 0.96 12.35 1.07
N GLU A 14 -0.12 11.67 1.44
CA GLU A 14 -0.39 10.30 0.97
C GLU A 14 -0.38 10.23 -0.57
N ARG A 15 -0.94 11.26 -1.25
CA ARG A 15 -0.97 11.31 -2.71
C ARG A 15 0.43 11.30 -3.31
N ASP A 16 1.38 12.06 -2.77
CA ASP A 16 2.76 12.07 -3.23
C ASP A 16 3.40 10.67 -3.16
N MET A 17 3.09 9.94 -2.09
CA MET A 17 3.59 8.57 -1.90
C MET A 17 2.95 7.59 -2.88
N LEU A 18 1.64 7.71 -3.15
CA LEU A 18 0.94 6.87 -4.13
C LEU A 18 1.46 7.14 -5.54
N ASP A 19 1.73 8.40 -5.91
CA ASP A 19 2.33 8.76 -7.20
C ASP A 19 3.74 8.19 -7.35
N ALA A 20 4.54 8.22 -6.28
CA ALA A 20 5.85 7.59 -6.25
C ALA A 20 5.78 6.05 -6.38
N LEU A 21 4.75 5.41 -5.81
CA LEU A 21 4.48 3.98 -6.00
C LEU A 21 4.10 3.68 -7.46
N HIS A 22 3.22 4.48 -8.08
CA HIS A 22 2.92 4.33 -9.50
C HIS A 22 4.17 4.47 -10.36
N ALA A 23 5.03 5.45 -10.08
CA ALA A 23 6.32 5.60 -10.78
C ALA A 23 7.23 4.38 -10.60
N ARG A 24 7.31 3.83 -9.38
CA ARG A 24 8.10 2.62 -9.09
C ARG A 24 7.60 1.40 -9.86
N TYR A 25 6.29 1.23 -9.99
CA TYR A 25 5.64 0.08 -10.66
C TYR A 25 5.26 0.38 -12.12
N SER A 26 5.86 1.41 -12.75
CA SER A 26 5.58 1.80 -14.14
C SER A 26 6.35 0.99 -15.19
N GLN A 27 7.14 -0.01 -14.79
CA GLN A 27 7.97 -0.81 -15.70
C GLN A 27 7.16 -1.42 -16.84
N LEU A 28 7.62 -1.22 -18.06
CA LEU A 28 7.05 -1.81 -19.26
C LEU A 28 7.88 -3.01 -19.73
N THR A 29 7.19 -4.03 -20.22
CA THR A 29 7.76 -5.18 -20.92
C THR A 29 7.75 -4.89 -22.41
N GLN A 30 8.88 -5.08 -23.08
CA GLN A 30 9.01 -4.84 -24.54
C GLN A 30 8.50 -3.45 -24.97
N GLY A 31 8.55 -2.47 -24.06
CA GLY A 31 8.14 -1.08 -24.31
C GLY A 31 6.63 -0.81 -24.34
N THR A 32 5.78 -1.82 -24.21
CA THR A 32 4.32 -1.65 -24.40
C THR A 32 3.46 -2.25 -23.29
N ILE A 33 3.83 -3.39 -22.72
CA ILE A 33 3.02 -4.11 -21.74
C ILE A 33 3.48 -3.74 -20.32
N ARG A 34 2.58 -3.30 -19.46
CA ARG A 34 2.88 -3.05 -18.06
C ARG A 34 3.15 -4.36 -17.34
N ARG A 35 4.29 -4.44 -16.66
CA ARG A 35 4.63 -5.59 -15.81
C ARG A 35 3.71 -5.67 -14.60
N TYR A 36 3.35 -4.53 -14.01
CA TYR A 36 2.54 -4.49 -12.81
C TYR A 36 1.15 -3.95 -13.08
N VAL A 37 0.15 -4.60 -12.47
CA VAL A 37 -1.22 -4.09 -12.36
C VAL A 37 -1.38 -3.51 -10.96
N CYS A 38 -1.72 -2.21 -10.89
CA CYS A 38 -1.79 -1.46 -9.64
C CYS A 38 -3.23 -1.12 -9.25
N ALA A 39 -3.49 -1.07 -7.95
CA ALA A 39 -4.77 -0.67 -7.38
C ALA A 39 -4.56 0.18 -6.13
N GLU A 40 -5.24 1.34 -6.06
CA GLU A 40 -5.27 2.21 -4.87
C GLU A 40 -6.49 1.89 -4.00
N HIS A 41 -6.33 2.06 -2.68
CA HIS A 41 -7.38 1.98 -1.67
C HIS A 41 -8.24 0.72 -1.77
N VAL A 42 -7.57 -0.43 -1.77
CA VAL A 42 -8.21 -1.75 -1.90
C VAL A 42 -8.84 -2.16 -0.58
N ARG A 43 -10.15 -2.36 -0.57
CA ARG A 43 -10.89 -2.81 0.62
C ARG A 43 -10.76 -4.32 0.81
N ALA A 44 -10.76 -4.76 2.06
CA ALA A 44 -10.68 -6.18 2.42
C ALA A 44 -11.85 -7.03 1.89
N ALA A 45 -13.01 -6.41 1.63
CA ALA A 45 -14.16 -7.07 1.02
C ALA A 45 -15.00 -6.08 0.21
N CYS A 46 -15.85 -6.60 -0.68
CA CYS A 46 -16.86 -5.82 -1.39
C CYS A 46 -18.25 -6.02 -0.77
N GLY A 47 -19.08 -4.96 -0.83
CA GLY A 47 -20.46 -4.99 -0.30
C GLY A 47 -20.54 -4.93 1.21
N PHE A 48 -21.76 -5.14 1.75
CA PHE A 48 -22.06 -5.13 3.18
C PHE A 48 -21.83 -6.50 3.85
N ALA A 49 -21.07 -7.39 3.21
CA ALA A 49 -20.62 -8.67 3.76
C ALA A 49 -21.74 -9.47 4.46
N GLY A 50 -22.86 -9.63 3.76
CA GLY A 50 -23.97 -10.48 4.20
C GLY A 50 -24.94 -9.82 5.18
N TRP A 51 -24.86 -8.50 5.41
CA TRP A 51 -25.83 -7.80 6.25
C TRP A 51 -26.85 -7.03 5.41
N SER A 52 -28.11 -7.14 5.81
CA SER A 52 -29.23 -6.44 5.17
C SER A 52 -29.20 -4.94 5.42
N SER A 53 -28.55 -4.49 6.53
CA SER A 53 -28.35 -3.08 6.86
C SER A 53 -27.12 -2.87 7.74
N ILE A 54 -26.65 -1.61 7.87
CA ILE A 54 -25.57 -1.21 8.79
C ILE A 54 -25.99 -1.47 10.26
N SER A 55 -27.29 -1.41 10.55
CA SER A 55 -27.84 -1.64 11.90
C SER A 55 -27.68 -3.07 12.38
N ASP A 56 -27.53 -4.05 11.47
CA ASP A 56 -27.42 -5.45 11.80
C ASP A 56 -25.97 -5.87 12.13
N ALA A 57 -25.06 -4.91 12.07
CA ALA A 57 -23.64 -5.12 12.36
C ALA A 57 -23.43 -5.30 13.87
N PRO A 58 -22.78 -6.40 14.34
CA PRO A 58 -22.39 -6.52 15.73
C PRO A 58 -21.57 -5.31 16.19
N SER A 59 -21.83 -4.82 17.39
CA SER A 59 -21.06 -3.74 17.99
C SER A 59 -19.57 -4.13 18.02
N GLY A 60 -18.68 -3.32 17.39
CA GLY A 60 -17.25 -3.61 17.24
C GLY A 60 -16.85 -4.31 15.93
N ALA A 61 -17.78 -4.77 15.11
CA ALA A 61 -17.49 -5.32 13.81
C ALA A 61 -17.50 -4.21 12.74
N ARG A 62 -16.34 -3.80 12.27
CA ARG A 62 -16.14 -3.26 10.92
C ARG A 62 -15.79 -1.82 10.72
N THR A 63 -14.61 -1.51 11.12
CA THR A 63 -13.86 -0.61 10.26
C THR A 63 -13.48 -1.42 9.01
N MET A 64 -14.03 -1.06 7.85
CA MET A 64 -13.63 -1.67 6.56
C MET A 64 -12.14 -1.41 6.36
N ARG A 65 -11.33 -2.46 6.50
CA ARG A 65 -9.88 -2.35 6.34
C ARG A 65 -9.53 -2.13 4.87
N THR A 66 -8.60 -1.24 4.64
CA THR A 66 -8.18 -0.83 3.29
C THR A 66 -6.66 -0.86 3.25
N ALA A 67 -6.08 -1.45 2.20
CA ALA A 67 -4.68 -1.26 1.86
C ALA A 67 -4.55 -0.04 0.96
N ASP A 68 -3.56 0.81 1.17
CA ASP A 68 -3.39 2.04 0.41
C ASP A 68 -3.03 1.74 -1.05
N PHE A 69 -2.19 0.72 -1.27
CA PHE A 69 -1.78 0.35 -2.62
C PHE A 69 -1.45 -1.13 -2.74
N LEU A 70 -1.92 -1.77 -3.81
CA LEU A 70 -1.51 -3.12 -4.21
C LEU A 70 -0.89 -3.09 -5.60
N ALA A 71 0.17 -3.88 -5.79
CA ALA A 71 0.82 -4.09 -7.09
C ALA A 71 0.96 -5.59 -7.37
N GLN A 72 0.26 -6.09 -8.39
CA GLN A 72 0.38 -7.46 -8.86
C GLN A 72 1.45 -7.55 -9.94
N ASP A 73 2.52 -8.33 -9.70
CA ASP A 73 3.46 -8.72 -10.75
C ASP A 73 2.76 -9.69 -11.70
N THR A 74 2.84 -9.45 -12.99
CA THR A 74 2.22 -10.28 -14.03
C THR A 74 3.21 -11.17 -14.76
N TRP A 75 4.48 -11.19 -14.31
CA TRP A 75 5.51 -12.07 -14.89
C TRP A 75 5.58 -13.39 -14.13
N GLU A 76 5.23 -14.47 -14.82
CA GLU A 76 5.31 -15.84 -14.29
C GLU A 76 6.72 -16.19 -13.81
N SER A 77 7.75 -15.78 -14.56
CA SER A 77 9.15 -16.00 -14.19
C SER A 77 9.60 -15.28 -12.92
N GLN A 78 8.80 -14.36 -12.40
CA GLN A 78 9.03 -13.62 -11.17
C GLN A 78 8.07 -14.03 -10.06
N GLY A 79 7.31 -15.10 -10.24
CA GLY A 79 6.46 -15.73 -9.24
C GLY A 79 5.06 -15.11 -9.10
N LEU A 80 4.66 -14.18 -9.97
CA LEU A 80 3.33 -13.55 -9.94
C LEU A 80 2.97 -12.93 -8.58
N HIS A 81 3.96 -12.35 -7.90
CA HIS A 81 3.80 -11.88 -6.52
C HIS A 81 2.84 -10.69 -6.41
N LEU A 82 1.97 -10.73 -5.40
CA LEU A 82 1.18 -9.59 -4.96
C LEU A 82 1.92 -8.84 -3.86
N HIS A 83 2.22 -7.58 -4.12
CA HIS A 83 2.84 -6.65 -3.17
C HIS A 83 1.78 -5.75 -2.56
N GLY A 84 1.64 -5.77 -1.24
CA GLY A 84 0.80 -4.82 -0.49
C GLY A 84 1.62 -3.70 0.11
N HIS A 85 1.02 -2.51 0.21
CA HIS A 85 1.70 -1.32 0.72
C HIS A 85 0.78 -0.54 1.65
N GLU A 86 1.36 -0.13 2.77
CA GLU A 86 0.78 0.80 3.73
C GLU A 86 1.58 2.09 3.70
N VAL A 87 0.92 3.22 3.53
CA VAL A 87 1.56 4.55 3.43
C VAL A 87 1.42 5.28 4.75
N LYS A 88 2.51 5.79 5.28
CA LYS A 88 2.52 6.65 6.48
C LYS A 88 3.42 7.85 6.23
N VAL A 89 2.87 9.05 6.37
CA VAL A 89 3.59 10.30 6.08
C VAL A 89 4.18 10.95 7.33
N SER A 90 3.85 10.43 8.52
CA SER A 90 4.39 10.93 9.78
C SER A 90 4.68 9.82 10.78
N ARG A 91 5.51 10.13 11.77
CA ARG A 91 5.79 9.22 12.90
C ARG A 91 4.54 8.91 13.72
N SER A 92 3.67 9.87 13.93
CA SER A 92 2.41 9.67 14.68
C SER A 92 1.47 8.69 13.97
N ASP A 93 1.37 8.80 12.64
CA ASP A 93 0.54 7.89 11.83
C ASP A 93 1.10 6.47 11.89
N TRP A 94 2.43 6.33 11.82
CA TRP A 94 3.09 5.04 11.97
C TRP A 94 2.84 4.40 13.33
N LEU A 95 3.00 5.16 14.42
CA LEU A 95 2.72 4.67 15.77
C LEU A 95 1.26 4.22 15.94
N THR A 96 0.32 4.93 15.33
CA THR A 96 -1.10 4.55 15.33
C THR A 96 -1.34 3.24 14.56
N GLU A 97 -0.57 2.99 13.50
CA GLU A 97 -0.67 1.74 12.72
C GLU A 97 -0.16 0.54 13.49
N ILE A 98 1.04 0.63 14.07
CA ILE A 98 1.64 -0.49 14.81
C ILE A 98 0.94 -0.81 16.13
N ALA A 99 0.18 0.14 16.68
CA ALA A 99 -0.64 -0.09 17.88
C ALA A 99 -1.80 -1.09 17.65
N ASP A 100 -2.22 -1.30 16.38
CA ASP A 100 -3.26 -2.27 16.02
C ASP A 100 -2.83 -3.10 14.78
N PRO A 101 -2.00 -4.13 14.95
CA PRO A 101 -1.53 -4.98 13.85
C PRO A 101 -2.64 -5.70 13.09
N SER A 102 -3.85 -5.79 13.64
CA SER A 102 -4.99 -6.42 12.98
C SER A 102 -5.44 -5.65 11.73
N LYS A 103 -5.10 -4.36 11.65
CA LYS A 103 -5.44 -3.51 10.51
C LYS A 103 -4.83 -4.03 9.21
N ALA A 104 -3.51 -4.17 9.18
CA ALA A 104 -2.79 -4.67 8.03
C ALA A 104 -3.14 -6.15 7.74
N SER A 105 -3.28 -6.98 8.77
CA SER A 105 -3.51 -8.42 8.64
C SER A 105 -4.72 -8.79 7.79
N ALA A 106 -5.74 -7.93 7.75
CA ALA A 106 -6.96 -8.19 6.97
C ALA A 106 -6.70 -8.33 5.46
N ILE A 107 -5.66 -7.70 4.93
CA ILE A 107 -5.28 -7.74 3.51
C ILE A 107 -3.91 -8.39 3.33
N LYS A 108 -2.95 -8.09 4.23
CA LYS A 108 -1.59 -8.65 4.18
C LYS A 108 -1.57 -10.16 4.04
N ARG A 109 -2.54 -10.88 4.67
CA ARG A 109 -2.69 -12.34 4.56
C ARG A 109 -2.83 -12.88 3.14
N TYR A 110 -3.19 -12.04 2.17
CA TYR A 110 -3.35 -12.40 0.75
C TYR A 110 -2.18 -11.94 -0.11
N CYS A 111 -1.16 -11.28 0.50
CA CYS A 111 -0.01 -10.72 -0.19
C CYS A 111 1.22 -11.59 -0.03
N ASP A 112 2.03 -11.68 -1.07
CA ASP A 112 3.34 -12.33 -1.04
C ASP A 112 4.39 -11.48 -0.34
N ARG A 113 4.23 -10.15 -0.36
CA ARG A 113 5.11 -9.19 0.30
C ARG A 113 4.30 -8.02 0.83
N TRP A 114 4.71 -7.49 1.97
CA TRP A 114 4.07 -6.33 2.58
C TRP A 114 5.09 -5.24 2.89
N TRP A 115 4.74 -4.01 2.54
CA TRP A 115 5.65 -2.88 2.59
C TRP A 115 5.07 -1.72 3.39
N LEU A 116 5.88 -1.13 4.24
CA LEU A 116 5.66 0.23 4.73
C LEU A 116 6.31 1.22 3.76
N VAL A 117 5.60 2.28 3.43
CA VAL A 117 6.06 3.33 2.52
C VAL A 117 6.02 4.66 3.25
N VAL A 118 7.16 5.30 3.39
CA VAL A 118 7.31 6.56 4.13
C VAL A 118 8.12 7.57 3.31
N PRO A 119 7.91 8.88 3.49
CA PRO A 119 8.74 9.89 2.82
C PRO A 119 10.19 9.88 3.31
N ASP A 120 10.42 9.63 4.60
CA ASP A 120 11.75 9.57 5.20
C ASP A 120 11.85 8.33 6.10
N ARG A 121 12.93 7.55 5.92
CA ARG A 121 13.19 6.35 6.69
C ARG A 121 13.29 6.59 8.21
N THR A 122 13.57 7.82 8.64
CA THR A 122 13.67 8.18 10.06
C THR A 122 12.31 8.16 10.78
N ILE A 123 11.20 8.11 10.02
CA ILE A 123 9.85 7.85 10.55
C ILE A 123 9.81 6.49 11.23
N VAL A 124 10.53 5.52 10.67
CA VAL A 124 10.67 4.17 11.23
C VAL A 124 11.98 4.10 12.00
N ARG A 125 11.88 3.66 13.25
CA ARG A 125 13.04 3.41 14.10
C ARG A 125 13.29 1.89 14.14
N ASP A 126 13.47 1.33 15.31
CA ASP A 126 13.65 -0.12 15.52
C ASP A 126 12.30 -0.84 15.72
N ASP A 127 11.22 -0.31 15.13
CA ASP A 127 9.84 -0.76 15.33
C ASP A 127 9.14 -1.23 14.04
N LEU A 128 9.92 -1.53 12.98
CA LEU A 128 9.39 -2.21 11.81
C LEU A 128 9.14 -3.69 12.14
N PRO A 129 7.93 -4.22 11.89
CA PRO A 129 7.69 -5.66 12.05
C PRO A 129 8.59 -6.50 11.14
N ASP A 130 9.03 -7.65 11.60
CA ASP A 130 9.98 -8.53 10.90
C ASP A 130 9.44 -9.03 9.54
N ASP A 131 8.12 -9.08 9.39
CA ASP A 131 7.44 -9.52 8.18
C ASP A 131 7.04 -8.37 7.22
N TRP A 132 7.60 -7.14 7.45
CA TRP A 132 7.39 -5.97 6.62
C TRP A 132 8.69 -5.53 5.94
N GLY A 133 8.57 -5.01 4.71
CA GLY A 133 9.63 -4.25 4.07
C GLY A 133 9.48 -2.75 4.30
N LEU A 134 10.53 -2.00 4.00
CA LEU A 134 10.55 -0.53 4.10
C LEU A 134 10.96 0.10 2.78
N LEU A 135 10.08 0.93 2.24
CA LEU A 135 10.34 1.85 1.14
C LEU A 135 10.37 3.29 1.65
N ALA A 136 11.35 4.05 1.23
CA ALA A 136 11.42 5.49 1.49
C ALA A 136 12.07 6.22 0.33
N PHE A 137 11.95 7.56 0.25
CA PHE A 137 12.65 8.32 -0.77
C PHE A 137 14.16 8.27 -0.57
N GLY A 138 14.87 8.01 -1.66
CA GLY A 138 16.29 8.22 -1.76
C GLY A 138 16.61 9.68 -2.09
N ARG A 139 17.91 10.01 -2.14
CA ARG A 139 18.37 11.37 -2.51
C ARG A 139 17.97 11.81 -3.92
N ASP A 140 17.63 10.87 -4.78
CA ASP A 140 17.18 11.09 -6.16
C ASP A 140 15.64 11.28 -6.27
N GLY A 141 14.94 11.38 -5.15
CA GLY A 141 13.48 11.52 -5.09
C GLY A 141 12.69 10.30 -5.51
N LYS A 142 13.34 9.13 -5.66
CA LYS A 142 12.67 7.87 -5.99
C LYS A 142 12.56 6.97 -4.76
N LEU A 143 11.51 6.16 -4.70
CA LEU A 143 11.36 5.15 -3.66
C LEU A 143 12.46 4.08 -3.76
N ARG A 144 13.18 3.90 -2.67
CA ARG A 144 14.27 2.92 -2.51
C ARG A 144 13.91 1.91 -1.43
N VAL A 145 14.41 0.69 -1.58
CA VAL A 145 14.30 -0.36 -0.56
C VAL A 145 15.36 -0.10 0.52
N TYR A 146 14.92 0.13 1.74
CA TYR A 146 15.80 0.25 2.94
C TYR A 146 15.77 -1.01 3.79
N HIS A 147 14.65 -1.74 3.79
CA HIS A 147 14.53 -3.07 4.34
C HIS A 147 13.75 -3.93 3.33
N SER A 148 14.29 -5.10 2.97
CA SER A 148 13.61 -5.99 2.03
C SER A 148 12.42 -6.67 2.69
N ALA A 149 11.25 -6.63 2.05
CA ALA A 149 10.12 -7.41 2.53
C ALA A 149 10.40 -8.91 2.39
N PRO A 150 10.25 -9.70 3.44
CA PRO A 150 10.35 -11.14 3.32
C PRO A 150 9.22 -11.70 2.45
N GLN A 151 9.43 -12.93 1.93
CA GLN A 151 8.36 -13.69 1.30
C GLN A 151 7.38 -14.14 2.39
N LEU A 152 6.10 -13.82 2.20
CA LEU A 152 5.01 -14.30 3.04
C LEU A 152 4.41 -15.57 2.43
N ASP A 153 3.56 -16.26 3.21
CA ASP A 153 2.79 -17.42 2.78
C ASP A 153 1.31 -16.99 2.64
N PRO A 154 0.90 -16.54 1.43
CA PRO A 154 -0.41 -15.94 1.26
C PRO A 154 -1.54 -16.98 1.31
N GLU A 155 -2.61 -16.65 2.02
CA GLU A 155 -3.86 -17.40 2.00
C GLU A 155 -4.55 -17.28 0.63
N PRO A 156 -5.34 -18.29 0.21
CA PRO A 156 -6.17 -18.18 -0.98
C PRO A 156 -7.14 -16.99 -0.91
N MET A 157 -7.17 -16.16 -1.94
CA MET A 157 -8.04 -14.99 -1.99
C MET A 157 -9.52 -15.38 -2.05
N PRO A 158 -10.36 -14.98 -1.08
CA PRO A 158 -11.81 -15.19 -1.17
C PRO A 158 -12.42 -14.39 -2.33
N ALA A 159 -13.54 -14.85 -2.86
CA ALA A 159 -14.23 -14.21 -3.99
C ALA A 159 -14.57 -12.72 -3.71
N THR A 160 -14.94 -12.39 -2.49
CA THR A 160 -15.25 -11.02 -2.06
C THR A 160 -14.03 -10.08 -2.12
N PHE A 161 -12.85 -10.55 -1.70
CA PHE A 161 -11.62 -9.77 -1.81
C PHE A 161 -11.19 -9.63 -3.27
N ARG A 162 -11.24 -10.72 -4.04
CA ARG A 162 -10.93 -10.71 -5.47
C ARG A 162 -11.81 -9.72 -6.24
N ALA A 163 -13.12 -9.68 -5.98
CA ALA A 163 -14.03 -8.71 -6.58
C ALA A 163 -13.72 -7.26 -6.15
N SER A 164 -13.34 -7.04 -4.90
CA SER A 164 -12.90 -5.73 -4.39
C SER A 164 -11.63 -5.25 -5.11
N LEU A 165 -10.63 -6.13 -5.24
CA LEU A 165 -9.38 -5.85 -5.95
C LEU A 165 -9.63 -5.48 -7.42
N MET A 166 -10.42 -6.26 -8.14
CA MET A 166 -10.76 -5.98 -9.54
C MET A 166 -11.46 -4.64 -9.72
N ARG A 167 -12.36 -4.28 -8.80
CA ARG A 167 -13.02 -2.97 -8.79
C ARG A 167 -12.04 -1.83 -8.52
N ALA A 168 -11.10 -2.01 -7.60
CA ALA A 168 -10.07 -1.03 -7.31
C ALA A 168 -9.11 -0.83 -8.49
N VAL A 169 -8.71 -1.91 -9.17
CA VAL A 169 -7.90 -1.85 -10.41
C VAL A 169 -8.63 -1.02 -11.48
N ALA A 170 -9.90 -1.32 -11.76
CA ALA A 170 -10.68 -0.57 -12.76
C ALA A 170 -10.77 0.93 -12.42
N LYS A 171 -11.01 1.26 -11.14
CA LYS A 171 -11.07 2.64 -10.66
C LYS A 171 -9.72 3.37 -10.79
N THR A 172 -8.63 2.69 -10.44
CA THR A 172 -7.27 3.25 -10.51
C THR A 172 -6.88 3.51 -11.97
N SER A 173 -7.15 2.56 -12.86
CA SER A 173 -6.87 2.70 -14.30
C SER A 173 -7.65 3.84 -14.93
N ALA A 174 -8.92 4.04 -14.56
CA ALA A 174 -9.74 5.13 -15.08
C ALA A 174 -9.20 6.52 -14.71
N LYS A 175 -8.57 6.67 -13.52
CA LYS A 175 -7.93 7.93 -13.12
C LYS A 175 -6.69 8.25 -13.98
N GLY A 176 -5.90 7.24 -14.36
CA GLY A 176 -4.70 7.40 -15.16
C GLY A 176 -4.96 7.73 -16.65
N VAL A 177 -6.19 7.53 -17.14
CA VAL A 177 -6.62 7.89 -18.52
C VAL A 177 -7.13 9.32 -18.59
N ALA A 178 -7.51 9.92 -17.47
CA ALA A 178 -8.07 11.26 -17.38
C ALA A 178 -7.01 12.37 -17.12
N ALA A 179 -5.74 11.99 -16.98
CA ALA A 179 -4.59 12.89 -16.81
C ALA A 179 -3.70 12.87 -18.05
#